data_a5f8db88d667dffbfd649eb28eebceab
#
_entry.id   a5f8db88d667dffbfd649eb28eebceab
#
_cell.length_a   1.000
_cell.length_b   1.000
_cell.length_c   1.000
_cell.angle_alpha   90.00
_cell.angle_beta   90.00
_cell.angle_gamma   90.00
#
_symmetry.space_group_name_H-M   'P 1'
#
loop_
_entity.id
_entity.type
_entity.pdbx_description
1 polymer ?
#
loop_
_entity_poly.entity_id
_entity_poly.type
_entity_poly.pdbx_seq_one_letter_code
_entity_poly.pdbx_strand_id
1 'polypeptide(L)'
;MLITDTFFSGERPLYESRDLQLSRVTIGEGESGLKESRHIEALDCRFEGMYVIWECDDVTCRNCYFAPSDRAPMWYCRDLRLFDCLIDAPKVFREIDRLTLERIKMTDGAEAFWHCRGGEISDLQIEQATYAFMHASQFQISNIQLQGKYTFQYARNLDIHNAVLDTKDAFWNSENCTIYDSEIKSEYLGWYSKNLRLVRCRIAGTQPLCYAENLVLEECSFAPDADRAFEKSSVRATILGDITSIVDPLPGSEIRKLEK
;
A
#
# COMPACT_ATOMS: atom_id res chain seq x y z
N MET A 1 11.59 -12.31 27.81
CA MET A 1 11.84 -13.80 27.78
C MET A 1 12.29 -14.17 26.37
N LEU A 2 13.27 -15.10 26.24
CA LEU A 2 13.72 -15.57 24.92
C LEU A 2 13.25 -17.03 24.70
N ILE A 3 12.63 -17.30 23.57
CA ILE A 3 12.27 -18.64 23.08
C ILE A 3 12.99 -18.88 21.75
N THR A 4 13.69 -20.00 21.61
CA THR A 4 14.43 -20.33 20.41
C THR A 4 14.13 -21.73 19.93
N ASP A 5 14.25 -21.96 18.61
CA ASP A 5 14.19 -23.27 17.97
C ASP A 5 12.99 -24.13 18.42
N THR A 6 11.82 -23.51 18.54
CA THR A 6 10.62 -24.12 19.12
C THR A 6 9.46 -24.12 18.10
N PHE A 7 8.66 -25.17 18.16
CA PHE A 7 7.42 -25.29 17.40
C PHE A 7 6.22 -25.19 18.35
N PHE A 8 5.28 -24.31 17.99
CA PHE A 8 3.98 -24.18 18.66
C PHE A 8 2.87 -24.50 17.68
N SER A 9 1.77 -25.05 18.16
CA SER A 9 0.56 -25.29 17.39
C SER A 9 -0.68 -25.21 18.29
N GLY A 10 -1.85 -25.19 17.66
CA GLY A 10 -3.13 -25.12 18.38
C GLY A 10 -3.60 -23.69 18.62
N GLU A 11 -4.59 -23.58 19.49
CA GLU A 11 -5.21 -22.29 19.81
C GLU A 11 -4.39 -21.51 20.84
N ARG A 12 -4.03 -20.27 20.51
CA ARG A 12 -3.45 -19.26 21.42
C ARG A 12 -2.20 -19.69 22.20
N PRO A 13 -1.20 -20.34 21.60
CA PRO A 13 -0.06 -20.86 22.36
C PRO A 13 0.77 -19.80 23.10
N LEU A 14 0.81 -18.57 22.59
CA LEU A 14 1.54 -17.44 23.19
C LEU A 14 0.62 -16.22 23.40
N TYR A 15 -0.64 -16.45 23.72
CA TYR A 15 -1.65 -15.43 23.95
C TYR A 15 -1.26 -14.50 25.11
N GLU A 16 -1.55 -13.20 24.95
CA GLU A 16 -1.23 -12.17 25.96
C GLU A 16 0.24 -12.13 26.45
N SER A 17 1.16 -12.61 25.62
CA SER A 17 2.59 -12.56 25.95
C SER A 17 3.12 -11.12 26.03
N ARG A 18 4.12 -10.90 26.87
CA ARG A 18 4.78 -9.61 27.02
C ARG A 18 6.29 -9.75 27.05
N ASP A 19 6.99 -8.75 26.47
CA ASP A 19 8.45 -8.67 26.49
C ASP A 19 9.09 -9.98 26.01
N LEU A 20 8.60 -10.51 24.86
CA LEU A 20 8.95 -11.80 24.31
C LEU A 20 9.83 -11.67 23.07
N GLN A 21 10.94 -12.36 23.08
CA GLN A 21 11.81 -12.53 21.92
C GLN A 21 11.69 -13.97 21.39
N LEU A 22 11.37 -14.09 20.11
CA LEU A 22 11.25 -15.34 19.36
C LEU A 22 12.39 -15.42 18.34
N SER A 23 13.14 -16.51 18.30
CA SER A 23 14.19 -16.73 17.30
C SER A 23 14.08 -18.13 16.71
N ARG A 24 13.91 -18.24 15.40
CA ARG A 24 13.71 -19.50 14.67
C ARG A 24 12.55 -20.33 15.26
N VAL A 25 11.46 -19.63 15.55
CA VAL A 25 10.23 -20.24 16.09
C VAL A 25 9.24 -20.42 14.94
N THR A 26 8.57 -21.57 14.92
CA THR A 26 7.41 -21.79 14.07
C THR A 26 6.13 -21.79 14.91
N ILE A 27 5.18 -20.91 14.56
CA ILE A 27 3.79 -21.01 15.02
C ILE A 27 3.01 -21.65 13.90
N GLY A 28 2.78 -22.95 14.01
CA GLY A 28 2.16 -23.79 13.01
C GLY A 28 0.63 -23.76 13.07
N GLU A 29 -0.01 -24.86 12.64
CA GLU A 29 -1.45 -24.96 12.52
C GLU A 29 -2.17 -24.61 13.83
N GLY A 30 -3.18 -23.75 13.71
CA GLY A 30 -3.98 -23.25 14.83
C GLY A 30 -4.42 -21.82 14.59
N GLU A 31 -4.79 -21.11 15.64
CA GLU A 31 -5.20 -19.71 15.53
C GLU A 31 -4.75 -18.83 16.68
N SER A 32 -4.67 -17.53 16.40
CA SER A 32 -4.46 -16.48 17.42
C SER A 32 -3.17 -16.64 18.22
N GLY A 33 -2.09 -17.09 17.58
CA GLY A 33 -0.86 -17.52 18.24
C GLY A 33 -0.24 -16.52 19.18
N LEU A 34 -0.20 -15.23 18.78
CA LEU A 34 0.33 -14.11 19.57
C LEU A 34 -0.75 -13.06 19.89
N LYS A 35 -2.03 -13.43 19.73
CA LYS A 35 -3.12 -12.45 19.94
C LYS A 35 -2.99 -11.72 21.28
N GLU A 36 -3.28 -10.39 21.27
CA GLU A 36 -3.26 -9.47 22.43
C GLU A 36 -1.88 -9.35 23.12
N SER A 37 -0.81 -9.72 22.41
CA SER A 37 0.56 -9.63 22.93
C SER A 37 1.16 -8.24 22.76
N ARG A 38 2.20 -7.93 23.55
CA ARG A 38 2.88 -6.63 23.53
C ARG A 38 4.40 -6.77 23.66
N HIS A 39 5.12 -5.85 22.99
CA HIS A 39 6.57 -5.81 22.98
C HIS A 39 7.16 -7.16 22.52
N ILE A 40 6.83 -7.54 21.29
CA ILE A 40 7.25 -8.80 20.70
C ILE A 40 8.34 -8.55 19.64
N GLU A 41 9.43 -9.28 19.73
CA GLU A 41 10.46 -9.34 18.70
C GLU A 41 10.53 -10.75 18.11
N ALA A 42 10.33 -10.89 16.81
CA ALA A 42 10.44 -12.16 16.09
C ALA A 42 11.55 -12.08 15.06
N LEU A 43 12.51 -12.99 15.13
CA LEU A 43 13.63 -13.11 14.21
C LEU A 43 13.66 -14.51 13.60
N ASP A 44 13.75 -14.58 12.27
CA ASP A 44 13.82 -15.86 11.53
C ASP A 44 12.64 -16.78 11.83
N CYS A 45 11.45 -16.25 12.06
CA CYS A 45 10.27 -17.00 12.48
C CYS A 45 9.36 -17.35 11.29
N ARG A 46 8.54 -18.38 11.48
CA ARG A 46 7.57 -18.85 10.51
C ARG A 46 6.17 -18.90 11.13
N PHE A 47 5.22 -18.26 10.46
CA PHE A 47 3.83 -18.17 10.91
C PHE A 47 2.92 -18.86 9.89
N GLU A 48 2.16 -19.85 10.35
CA GLU A 48 1.29 -20.71 9.52
C GLU A 48 -0.14 -20.79 10.08
N GLY A 49 -0.34 -20.41 11.34
CA GLY A 49 -1.65 -20.37 11.99
C GLY A 49 -2.44 -19.13 11.62
N MET A 50 -3.77 -19.17 11.70
CA MET A 50 -4.63 -18.02 11.40
C MET A 50 -4.54 -16.94 12.49
N TYR A 51 -4.66 -15.65 12.09
CA TYR A 51 -4.78 -14.51 13.00
C TYR A 51 -3.62 -14.38 13.99
N VAL A 52 -2.40 -14.68 13.54
CA VAL A 52 -1.25 -14.88 14.43
C VAL A 52 -0.88 -13.64 15.23
N ILE A 53 -0.89 -12.44 14.63
CA ILE A 53 -0.60 -11.15 15.26
C ILE A 53 -1.87 -10.29 15.22
N TRP A 54 -2.79 -10.56 16.11
CA TRP A 54 -4.09 -9.91 16.16
C TRP A 54 -4.23 -9.09 17.47
N GLU A 55 -4.65 -7.83 17.34
CA GLU A 55 -4.77 -6.91 18.49
C GLU A 55 -3.46 -6.74 19.29
N CYS A 56 -2.32 -6.81 18.62
CA CYS A 56 -1.01 -6.69 19.24
C CYS A 56 -0.52 -5.22 19.26
N ASP A 57 0.39 -4.95 20.19
CA ASP A 57 0.99 -3.63 20.37
C ASP A 57 2.52 -3.75 20.43
N ASP A 58 3.24 -2.94 19.64
CA ASP A 58 4.70 -2.94 19.57
C ASP A 58 5.29 -4.31 19.19
N VAL A 59 5.10 -4.69 17.92
CA VAL A 59 5.63 -5.93 17.37
C VAL A 59 6.65 -5.64 16.28
N THR A 60 7.79 -6.30 16.36
CA THR A 60 8.84 -6.25 15.34
C THR A 60 9.12 -7.64 14.80
N CYS A 61 9.01 -7.82 13.47
CA CYS A 61 9.37 -9.05 12.76
C CYS A 61 10.55 -8.78 11.82
N ARG A 62 11.57 -9.64 11.87
CA ARG A 62 12.73 -9.58 10.98
C ARG A 62 12.97 -10.93 10.33
N ASN A 63 13.16 -10.94 9.01
CA ASN A 63 13.39 -12.15 8.21
C ASN A 63 12.37 -13.25 8.50
N CYS A 64 11.08 -12.84 8.62
CA CYS A 64 10.00 -13.76 8.95
C CYS A 64 9.20 -14.14 7.70
N TYR A 65 8.57 -15.29 7.76
CA TYR A 65 7.68 -15.81 6.74
C TYR A 65 6.26 -15.98 7.25
N PHE A 66 5.28 -15.45 6.51
CA PHE A 66 3.85 -15.59 6.76
C PHE A 66 3.23 -16.44 5.64
N ALA A 67 2.81 -17.65 5.99
CA ALA A 67 2.35 -18.64 5.02
C ALA A 67 0.93 -18.33 4.49
N PRO A 68 0.50 -18.90 3.35
CA PRO A 68 -0.87 -18.73 2.84
C PRO A 68 -1.97 -19.20 3.80
N SER A 69 -1.64 -20.10 4.71
CA SER A 69 -2.54 -20.59 5.77
C SER A 69 -2.75 -19.58 6.90
N ASP A 70 -1.81 -18.63 7.08
CA ASP A 70 -1.93 -17.53 8.07
C ASP A 70 -2.86 -16.43 7.55
N ARG A 71 -4.13 -16.74 7.46
CA ARG A 71 -5.14 -15.82 6.97
C ARG A 71 -5.35 -14.66 7.93
N ALA A 72 -5.34 -13.43 7.42
CA ALA A 72 -5.56 -12.21 8.19
C ALA A 72 -4.60 -12.07 9.40
N PRO A 73 -3.29 -12.20 9.20
CA PRO A 73 -2.32 -12.36 10.28
C PRO A 73 -2.17 -11.15 11.19
N MET A 74 -2.39 -9.93 10.67
CA MET A 74 -2.05 -8.69 11.36
C MET A 74 -3.21 -7.69 11.26
N TRP A 75 -4.18 -7.82 12.17
CA TRP A 75 -5.30 -6.90 12.25
C TRP A 75 -5.37 -6.21 13.61
N TYR A 76 -5.82 -4.94 13.62
CA TYR A 76 -6.06 -4.13 14.83
C TYR A 76 -4.81 -3.91 15.69
N CYS A 77 -3.64 -3.88 15.05
CA CYS A 77 -2.37 -3.70 15.76
C CYS A 77 -1.95 -2.24 15.84
N ARG A 78 -1.02 -1.95 16.75
CA ARG A 78 -0.36 -0.67 16.87
C ARG A 78 1.16 -0.85 16.92
N ASP A 79 1.91 0.08 16.31
CA ASP A 79 3.37 0.04 16.25
C ASP A 79 3.93 -1.28 15.69
N LEU A 80 3.47 -1.65 14.50
CA LEU A 80 3.92 -2.86 13.81
C LEU A 80 5.07 -2.56 12.86
N ARG A 81 6.16 -3.29 12.99
CA ARG A 81 7.37 -3.13 12.15
C ARG A 81 7.80 -4.46 11.54
N LEU A 82 7.93 -4.50 10.22
CA LEU A 82 8.43 -5.68 9.50
C LEU A 82 9.62 -5.31 8.62
N PHE A 83 10.65 -6.13 8.67
CA PHE A 83 11.87 -5.97 7.89
C PHE A 83 12.24 -7.30 7.24
N ASP A 84 12.59 -7.26 5.94
CA ASP A 84 13.07 -8.43 5.20
C ASP A 84 12.11 -9.64 5.26
N CYS A 85 10.79 -9.40 5.21
CA CYS A 85 9.78 -10.46 5.36
C CYS A 85 9.16 -10.87 4.02
N LEU A 86 8.83 -12.16 3.92
CA LEU A 86 8.00 -12.72 2.86
C LEU A 86 6.60 -13.02 3.39
N ILE A 87 5.58 -12.47 2.70
CA ILE A 87 4.19 -12.59 3.12
C ILE A 87 3.39 -13.21 1.96
N ASP A 88 3.06 -14.48 2.10
CA ASP A 88 2.16 -15.19 1.18
C ASP A 88 0.72 -15.24 1.73
N ALA A 89 0.53 -14.73 2.93
CA ALA A 89 -0.75 -14.68 3.62
C ALA A 89 -1.71 -13.65 2.97
N PRO A 90 -3.00 -13.98 2.82
CA PRO A 90 -4.00 -13.03 2.32
C PRO A 90 -4.53 -12.10 3.41
N LYS A 91 -5.09 -10.94 2.99
CA LYS A 91 -5.80 -9.98 3.85
C LYS A 91 -4.96 -9.44 5.01
N VAL A 92 -3.73 -9.09 4.71
CA VAL A 92 -2.75 -8.60 5.68
C VAL A 92 -2.97 -7.11 5.95
N PHE A 93 -2.65 -6.66 7.13
CA PHE A 93 -2.68 -5.25 7.55
C PHE A 93 -4.07 -4.59 7.44
N ARG A 94 -4.91 -4.83 8.43
CA ARG A 94 -6.17 -4.10 8.57
C ARG A 94 -6.22 -3.34 9.88
N GLU A 95 -6.63 -2.06 9.78
CA GLU A 95 -6.77 -1.16 10.94
C GLU A 95 -5.51 -1.12 11.83
N ILE A 96 -4.34 -0.96 11.18
CA ILE A 96 -3.07 -0.79 11.87
C ILE A 96 -2.83 0.71 12.10
N ASP A 97 -2.46 1.07 13.32
CA ASP A 97 -1.97 2.40 13.66
C ASP A 97 -0.44 2.38 13.82
N ARG A 98 0.25 3.09 12.95
CA ARG A 98 1.71 3.15 12.78
C ARG A 98 2.34 1.84 12.31
N LEU A 99 2.49 1.74 10.99
CA LEU A 99 3.08 0.60 10.30
C LEU A 99 4.40 0.98 9.64
N THR A 100 5.46 0.27 9.94
CA THR A 100 6.76 0.39 9.26
C THR A 100 7.08 -0.89 8.51
N LEU A 101 7.29 -0.77 7.20
CA LEU A 101 7.68 -1.88 6.33
C LEU A 101 8.94 -1.54 5.56
N GLU A 102 9.89 -2.44 5.53
CA GLU A 102 11.11 -2.27 4.75
C GLU A 102 11.55 -3.61 4.12
N ARG A 103 11.75 -3.63 2.80
CA ARG A 103 12.12 -4.81 2.01
C ARG A 103 11.15 -5.99 2.20
N ILE A 104 9.88 -5.73 1.87
CA ILE A 104 8.80 -6.71 2.00
C ILE A 104 8.37 -7.20 0.62
N LYS A 105 8.15 -8.51 0.53
CA LYS A 105 7.51 -9.12 -0.63
C LYS A 105 6.18 -9.75 -0.21
N MET A 106 5.10 -9.39 -0.94
CA MET A 106 3.75 -9.93 -0.76
C MET A 106 3.28 -10.56 -2.06
N THR A 107 2.89 -11.82 -2.04
CA THR A 107 2.36 -12.53 -3.22
C THR A 107 0.84 -12.47 -3.32
N ASP A 108 0.14 -12.19 -2.23
CA ASP A 108 -1.30 -11.94 -2.18
C ASP A 108 -1.60 -10.64 -1.42
N GLY A 109 -1.72 -9.55 -2.18
CA GLY A 109 -2.04 -8.23 -1.64
C GLY A 109 -3.53 -7.91 -1.60
N ALA A 110 -4.42 -8.90 -1.79
CA ALA A 110 -5.85 -8.65 -1.79
C ALA A 110 -6.33 -8.12 -0.43
N GLU A 111 -7.03 -6.99 -0.47
CA GLU A 111 -7.55 -6.29 0.71
C GLU A 111 -6.47 -5.89 1.75
N ALA A 112 -5.20 -5.80 1.33
CA ALA A 112 -4.13 -5.37 2.23
C ALA A 112 -4.20 -3.87 2.53
N PHE A 113 -3.77 -3.46 3.72
CA PHE A 113 -3.68 -2.07 4.20
C PHE A 113 -5.04 -1.35 4.36
N TRP A 114 -6.14 -2.07 4.52
CA TRP A 114 -7.43 -1.46 4.72
C TRP A 114 -7.50 -0.69 6.05
N HIS A 115 -7.90 0.59 5.97
CA HIS A 115 -8.05 1.49 7.12
C HIS A 115 -6.77 1.63 7.98
N CYS A 116 -5.59 1.30 7.42
CA CYS A 116 -4.32 1.52 8.11
C CYS A 116 -3.99 3.02 8.14
N ARG A 117 -3.33 3.44 9.21
CA ARG A 117 -3.03 4.83 9.44
C ARG A 117 -1.60 5.05 9.93
N GLY A 118 -0.88 5.88 9.21
CA GLY A 118 0.43 6.38 9.58
C GLY A 118 1.55 5.36 9.43
N GLY A 119 2.69 5.83 9.03
CA GLY A 119 3.91 5.04 8.96
C GLY A 119 4.70 5.23 7.69
N GLU A 120 5.70 4.38 7.56
CA GLU A 120 6.67 4.42 6.47
C GLU A 120 6.75 3.04 5.80
N ILE A 121 6.67 3.04 4.48
CA ILE A 121 6.79 1.82 3.67
C ILE A 121 7.87 2.04 2.63
N SER A 122 8.89 1.19 2.63
CA SER A 122 9.96 1.23 1.65
C SER A 122 10.27 -0.16 1.07
N ASP A 123 10.64 -0.18 -0.22
CA ASP A 123 11.03 -1.39 -0.93
C ASP A 123 9.97 -2.52 -0.83
N LEU A 124 8.72 -2.17 -1.17
CA LEU A 124 7.60 -3.11 -1.16
C LEU A 124 7.34 -3.65 -2.57
N GLN A 125 7.31 -4.98 -2.69
CA GLN A 125 6.77 -5.69 -3.85
C GLN A 125 5.44 -6.33 -3.48
N ILE A 126 4.37 -6.02 -4.21
CA ILE A 126 3.03 -6.53 -3.91
C ILE A 126 2.32 -6.97 -5.20
N GLU A 127 1.95 -8.24 -5.24
CA GLU A 127 1.19 -8.86 -6.32
C GLU A 127 -0.26 -9.10 -5.90
N GLN A 128 -1.15 -9.27 -6.87
CA GLN A 128 -2.58 -9.52 -6.64
C GLN A 128 -3.27 -8.49 -5.74
N ALA A 129 -2.82 -7.24 -5.79
CA ALA A 129 -3.22 -6.15 -4.90
C ALA A 129 -4.64 -5.62 -5.19
N THR A 130 -5.65 -6.49 -5.12
CA THR A 130 -7.05 -6.08 -5.33
C THR A 130 -7.57 -5.35 -4.10
N TYR A 131 -8.01 -4.09 -4.27
CA TYR A 131 -8.44 -3.18 -3.19
C TYR A 131 -7.38 -2.88 -2.14
N ALA A 132 -6.08 -3.04 -2.46
CA ALA A 132 -5.02 -2.68 -1.53
C ALA A 132 -5.02 -1.17 -1.23
N PHE A 133 -4.66 -0.80 0.00
CA PHE A 133 -4.62 0.58 0.51
C PHE A 133 -5.99 1.31 0.53
N MET A 134 -7.10 0.58 0.51
CA MET A 134 -8.41 1.19 0.61
C MET A 134 -8.59 1.89 1.97
N HIS A 135 -8.96 3.16 1.97
CA HIS A 135 -9.05 4.03 3.15
C HIS A 135 -7.75 4.18 3.96
N ALA A 136 -6.60 3.82 3.39
CA ALA A 136 -5.31 4.05 4.03
C ALA A 136 -5.00 5.55 4.13
N SER A 137 -4.28 5.96 5.18
CA SER A 137 -3.98 7.39 5.36
C SER A 137 -2.65 7.66 6.06
N GLN A 138 -2.06 8.83 5.75
CA GLN A 138 -0.87 9.35 6.43
C GLN A 138 0.37 8.45 6.29
N PHE A 139 0.60 7.90 5.10
CA PHE A 139 1.80 7.12 4.81
C PHE A 139 2.79 7.89 3.95
N GLN A 140 4.06 7.65 4.23
CA GLN A 140 5.17 7.89 3.31
C GLN A 140 5.59 6.56 2.68
N ILE A 141 5.54 6.49 1.36
CA ILE A 141 5.79 5.26 0.61
C ILE A 141 6.91 5.52 -0.40
N SER A 142 7.91 4.65 -0.43
CA SER A 142 9.00 4.74 -1.41
C SER A 142 9.34 3.38 -2.01
N ASN A 143 9.74 3.39 -3.30
CA ASN A 143 10.18 2.19 -4.02
C ASN A 143 9.14 1.06 -3.99
N ILE A 144 7.87 1.36 -4.30
CA ILE A 144 6.83 0.33 -4.38
C ILE A 144 6.67 -0.20 -5.79
N GLN A 145 6.59 -1.53 -5.94
CA GLN A 145 6.15 -2.22 -7.14
C GLN A 145 4.83 -2.92 -6.85
N LEU A 146 3.76 -2.48 -7.50
CA LEU A 146 2.41 -2.94 -7.22
C LEU A 146 1.72 -3.40 -8.49
N GLN A 147 1.19 -4.63 -8.47
CA GLN A 147 0.33 -5.16 -9.51
C GLN A 147 -1.03 -5.55 -8.93
N GLY A 148 -2.12 -4.97 -9.48
CA GLY A 148 -3.45 -5.27 -8.97
C GLY A 148 -4.55 -4.47 -9.64
N LYS A 149 -5.60 -4.14 -8.87
CA LYS A 149 -6.70 -3.28 -9.30
C LYS A 149 -7.44 -2.67 -8.12
N TYR A 150 -8.08 -1.52 -8.35
CA TYR A 150 -8.87 -0.79 -7.35
C TYR A 150 -8.02 -0.36 -6.14
N THR A 151 -6.77 0.02 -6.40
CA THR A 151 -5.79 0.32 -5.35
C THR A 151 -5.86 1.78 -4.91
N PHE A 152 -5.52 2.07 -3.67
CA PHE A 152 -5.53 3.42 -3.08
C PHE A 152 -6.88 4.14 -3.15
N GLN A 153 -7.98 3.41 -3.28
CA GLN A 153 -9.31 4.04 -3.27
C GLN A 153 -9.62 4.64 -1.90
N TYR A 154 -10.17 5.85 -1.90
CA TYR A 154 -10.47 6.62 -0.68
C TYR A 154 -9.25 6.86 0.22
N ALA A 155 -8.04 6.68 -0.30
CA ALA A 155 -6.81 6.96 0.45
C ALA A 155 -6.62 8.46 0.68
N ARG A 156 -5.94 8.85 1.78
CA ARG A 156 -5.76 10.25 2.14
C ARG A 156 -4.37 10.55 2.67
N ASN A 157 -3.86 11.73 2.32
CA ASN A 157 -2.60 12.24 2.85
C ASN A 157 -1.45 11.25 2.64
N LEU A 158 -1.31 10.74 1.43
CA LEU A 158 -0.21 9.87 1.03
C LEU A 158 0.88 10.67 0.33
N ASP A 159 2.12 10.34 0.61
CA ASP A 159 3.30 10.85 -0.07
C ASP A 159 4.06 9.65 -0.66
N ILE A 160 4.10 9.53 -1.99
CA ILE A 160 4.59 8.32 -2.68
C ILE A 160 5.73 8.69 -3.63
N HIS A 161 6.86 8.00 -3.52
CA HIS A 161 8.05 8.21 -4.33
C HIS A 161 8.50 6.93 -5.04
N ASN A 162 8.96 7.07 -6.29
CA ASN A 162 9.56 5.98 -7.06
C ASN A 162 8.68 4.73 -7.14
N ALA A 163 7.40 4.92 -7.49
CA ALA A 163 6.45 3.82 -7.59
C ALA A 163 6.35 3.29 -9.03
N VAL A 164 6.17 1.99 -9.16
CA VAL A 164 5.73 1.33 -10.40
C VAL A 164 4.38 0.68 -10.10
N LEU A 165 3.31 1.28 -10.63
CA LEU A 165 1.94 0.84 -10.41
C LEU A 165 1.35 0.30 -11.72
N ASP A 166 1.03 -0.99 -11.79
CA ASP A 166 0.24 -1.61 -12.85
C ASP A 166 -1.11 -2.03 -12.28
N THR A 167 -2.13 -1.19 -12.49
CA THR A 167 -3.40 -1.32 -11.78
C THR A 167 -4.58 -0.84 -12.62
N LYS A 168 -5.73 -0.69 -12.01
CA LYS A 168 -6.95 -0.12 -12.56
C LYS A 168 -7.71 0.62 -11.47
N ASP A 169 -8.40 1.72 -11.82
CA ASP A 169 -9.17 2.56 -10.91
C ASP A 169 -8.37 2.99 -9.66
N ALA A 170 -7.06 3.25 -9.84
CA ALA A 170 -6.21 3.70 -8.74
C ALA A 170 -6.60 5.11 -8.29
N PHE A 171 -6.48 5.38 -6.99
CA PHE A 171 -6.75 6.67 -6.36
C PHE A 171 -8.17 7.21 -6.57
N TRP A 172 -9.14 6.35 -6.79
CA TRP A 172 -10.55 6.72 -6.87
C TRP A 172 -11.01 7.35 -5.55
N ASN A 173 -11.61 8.55 -5.60
CA ASN A 173 -12.00 9.33 -4.40
C ASN A 173 -10.85 9.55 -3.38
N SER A 174 -9.61 9.53 -3.81
CA SER A 174 -8.48 9.87 -2.94
C SER A 174 -8.43 11.37 -2.65
N GLU A 175 -7.78 11.76 -1.55
CA GLU A 175 -7.69 13.14 -1.13
C GLU A 175 -6.29 13.48 -0.59
N ASN A 176 -5.74 14.63 -1.02
CA ASN A 176 -4.43 15.14 -0.57
C ASN A 176 -3.29 14.13 -0.75
N CYS A 177 -3.23 13.44 -1.88
CA CYS A 177 -2.16 12.51 -2.20
C CYS A 177 -1.17 13.16 -3.17
N THR A 178 0.13 12.94 -2.94
CA THR A 178 1.19 13.37 -3.84
C THR A 178 2.03 12.18 -4.28
N ILE A 179 2.33 12.09 -5.58
CA ILE A 179 3.11 11.02 -6.18
C ILE A 179 4.25 11.64 -6.98
N TYR A 180 5.48 11.18 -6.72
CA TYR A 180 6.69 11.68 -7.35
C TYR A 180 7.42 10.59 -8.12
N ASP A 181 8.06 10.97 -9.22
CA ASP A 181 9.06 10.16 -9.94
C ASP A 181 8.60 8.73 -10.23
N SER A 182 7.34 8.56 -10.70
CA SER A 182 6.67 7.26 -10.72
C SER A 182 6.12 6.89 -12.09
N GLU A 183 6.02 5.59 -12.35
CA GLU A 183 5.29 5.05 -13.49
C GLU A 183 3.93 4.53 -13.04
N ILE A 184 2.86 5.07 -13.63
CA ILE A 184 1.49 4.74 -13.25
C ILE A 184 0.74 4.28 -14.50
N LYS A 185 0.44 3.00 -14.57
CA LYS A 185 -0.45 2.42 -15.56
C LYS A 185 -1.77 2.09 -14.87
N SER A 186 -2.80 2.87 -15.14
CA SER A 186 -4.13 2.69 -14.57
C SER A 186 -5.20 3.26 -15.50
N GLU A 187 -6.10 2.42 -15.98
CA GLU A 187 -7.37 2.92 -16.51
C GLU A 187 -8.08 3.67 -15.39
N TYR A 188 -8.74 4.79 -15.71
CA TYR A 188 -9.54 5.60 -14.78
C TYR A 188 -8.76 6.11 -13.55
N LEU A 189 -7.46 6.40 -13.72
CA LEU A 189 -6.61 6.95 -12.67
C LEU A 189 -7.22 8.20 -12.04
N GLY A 190 -7.30 8.24 -10.71
CA GLY A 190 -7.62 9.44 -9.94
C GLY A 190 -9.03 9.99 -10.13
N TRP A 191 -9.98 9.19 -10.58
CA TRP A 191 -11.37 9.62 -10.73
C TRP A 191 -11.95 10.09 -9.39
N TYR A 192 -12.62 11.23 -9.40
CA TYR A 192 -13.20 11.88 -8.22
C TYR A 192 -12.19 12.22 -7.11
N SER A 193 -10.91 12.24 -7.42
CA SER A 193 -9.89 12.64 -6.44
C SER A 193 -9.94 14.14 -6.14
N LYS A 194 -9.45 14.52 -4.97
CA LYS A 194 -9.29 15.92 -4.55
C LYS A 194 -7.85 16.21 -4.16
N ASN A 195 -7.32 17.33 -4.65
CA ASN A 195 -5.95 17.74 -4.36
C ASN A 195 -4.91 16.65 -4.67
N LEU A 196 -5.11 15.88 -5.75
CA LEU A 196 -4.13 14.90 -6.21
C LEU A 196 -3.02 15.64 -6.95
N ARG A 197 -1.77 15.39 -6.56
CA ARG A 197 -0.59 15.98 -7.19
C ARG A 197 0.32 14.89 -7.74
N LEU A 198 0.72 15.05 -9.00
CA LEU A 198 1.65 14.16 -9.71
C LEU A 198 2.85 14.99 -10.16
N VAL A 199 4.05 14.58 -9.79
CA VAL A 199 5.30 15.28 -10.09
C VAL A 199 6.26 14.35 -10.81
N ARG A 200 6.66 14.67 -12.04
CA ARG A 200 7.55 13.86 -12.88
C ARG A 200 7.09 12.41 -13.03
N CYS A 201 5.77 12.22 -13.17
CA CYS A 201 5.18 10.89 -13.36
C CYS A 201 4.95 10.59 -14.84
N ARG A 202 5.07 9.31 -15.21
CA ARG A 202 4.62 8.78 -16.49
C ARG A 202 3.26 8.09 -16.30
N ILE A 203 2.26 8.54 -17.05
CA ILE A 203 0.86 8.09 -16.92
C ILE A 203 0.46 7.28 -18.15
N ALA A 204 -0.10 6.10 -17.96
CA ALA A 204 -0.66 5.22 -18.98
C ALA A 204 -2.06 4.72 -18.59
N GLY A 205 -2.86 4.33 -19.57
CA GLY A 205 -4.24 3.87 -19.39
C GLY A 205 -5.28 4.95 -19.70
N THR A 206 -6.42 4.51 -20.23
CA THR A 206 -7.48 5.40 -20.72
C THR A 206 -8.17 6.22 -19.62
N GLN A 207 -8.69 7.37 -20.00
CA GLN A 207 -9.50 8.28 -19.18
C GLN A 207 -8.84 8.63 -17.81
N PRO A 208 -7.56 9.00 -17.80
CA PRO A 208 -6.92 9.37 -16.55
C PRO A 208 -7.43 10.72 -16.06
N LEU A 209 -7.54 10.85 -14.73
CA LEU A 209 -7.72 12.10 -14.02
C LEU A 209 -9.03 12.85 -14.39
N CYS A 210 -10.12 12.10 -14.57
CA CYS A 210 -11.44 12.65 -14.84
C CYS A 210 -12.23 12.89 -13.56
N TYR A 211 -13.14 13.88 -13.59
CA TYR A 211 -14.01 14.27 -12.48
C TYR A 211 -13.28 14.67 -11.19
N ALA A 212 -12.06 15.11 -11.30
CA ALA A 212 -11.19 15.41 -10.17
C ALA A 212 -11.16 16.91 -9.85
N GLU A 213 -10.94 17.25 -8.58
CA GLU A 213 -10.87 18.62 -8.09
C GLU A 213 -9.44 18.99 -7.71
N ASN A 214 -9.00 20.19 -8.17
CA ASN A 214 -7.69 20.76 -7.83
C ASN A 214 -6.50 19.84 -8.18
N LEU A 215 -6.51 19.24 -9.37
CA LEU A 215 -5.36 18.47 -9.86
C LEU A 215 -4.15 19.35 -10.10
N VAL A 216 -2.98 18.87 -9.71
CA VAL A 216 -1.70 19.48 -10.04
C VAL A 216 -0.79 18.45 -10.70
N LEU A 217 -0.32 18.73 -11.91
CA LEU A 217 0.67 17.91 -12.61
C LEU A 217 1.91 18.77 -12.90
N GLU A 218 3.08 18.27 -12.53
CA GLU A 218 4.35 18.96 -12.78
C GLU A 218 5.29 18.03 -13.56
N GLU A 219 5.66 18.45 -14.76
CA GLU A 219 6.59 17.72 -15.64
C GLU A 219 6.19 16.26 -15.88
N CYS A 220 4.88 16.00 -15.96
CA CYS A 220 4.35 14.66 -16.22
C CYS A 220 4.32 14.35 -17.72
N SER A 221 4.43 13.07 -18.07
CA SER A 221 4.28 12.57 -19.43
C SER A 221 3.15 11.55 -19.53
N PHE A 222 2.55 11.46 -20.72
CA PHE A 222 1.44 10.56 -20.99
C PHE A 222 1.83 9.54 -22.06
N ALA A 223 1.49 8.29 -21.85
CA ALA A 223 1.62 7.24 -22.85
C ALA A 223 0.53 7.38 -23.93
N PRO A 224 0.70 6.80 -25.12
CA PRO A 224 -0.27 6.92 -26.22
C PRO A 224 -1.68 6.40 -25.88
N ASP A 225 -1.82 5.47 -24.96
CA ASP A 225 -3.07 4.90 -24.48
C ASP A 225 -3.73 5.72 -23.35
N ALA A 226 -3.07 6.76 -22.87
CA ALA A 226 -3.62 7.70 -21.89
C ALA A 226 -4.48 8.77 -22.61
N ASP A 227 -5.55 8.33 -23.23
CA ASP A 227 -6.49 9.16 -23.97
C ASP A 227 -7.63 9.68 -23.08
N ARG A 228 -8.38 10.69 -23.57
CA ARG A 228 -9.56 11.27 -22.93
C ARG A 228 -9.28 11.79 -21.49
N ALA A 229 -8.13 12.43 -21.30
CA ALA A 229 -7.71 12.94 -20.00
C ALA A 229 -8.54 14.17 -19.53
N PHE A 230 -8.70 14.32 -18.23
CA PHE A 230 -9.20 15.50 -17.53
C PHE A 230 -10.69 15.83 -17.68
N GLU A 231 -11.51 14.92 -18.19
CA GLU A 231 -12.94 15.17 -18.33
C GLU A 231 -13.55 15.68 -17.03
N LYS A 232 -14.23 16.86 -17.08
CA LYS A 232 -14.88 17.52 -15.93
C LYS A 232 -13.96 17.75 -14.72
N SER A 233 -12.67 17.94 -14.93
CA SER A 233 -11.68 18.17 -13.87
C SER A 233 -11.19 19.59 -13.85
N SER A 234 -10.89 20.12 -12.66
CA SER A 234 -10.11 21.34 -12.49
C SER A 234 -8.63 20.98 -12.40
N VAL A 235 -7.81 21.49 -13.33
CA VAL A 235 -6.40 21.05 -13.47
C VAL A 235 -5.44 22.20 -13.71
N ARG A 236 -4.27 22.14 -13.08
CA ARG A 236 -3.08 22.91 -13.42
C ARG A 236 -1.96 21.93 -13.74
N ALA A 237 -1.52 21.94 -15.01
CA ALA A 237 -0.55 20.93 -15.49
C ALA A 237 0.58 21.56 -16.31
N THR A 238 1.80 21.07 -16.06
CA THR A 238 2.92 21.14 -16.99
C THR A 238 3.25 19.74 -17.50
N ILE A 239 3.30 19.57 -18.82
CA ILE A 239 3.36 18.26 -19.48
C ILE A 239 4.54 18.17 -20.41
N LEU A 240 5.28 17.09 -20.34
CA LEU A 240 6.37 16.74 -21.24
C LEU A 240 5.83 15.94 -22.43
N GLY A 241 5.90 16.51 -23.64
CA GLY A 241 5.41 15.88 -24.86
C GLY A 241 3.90 16.08 -25.08
N ASP A 242 3.27 15.09 -25.74
CA ASP A 242 1.87 15.17 -26.15
C ASP A 242 0.95 14.30 -25.28
N ILE A 243 -0.30 14.73 -25.20
CA ILE A 243 -1.43 13.90 -24.70
C ILE A 243 -2.28 13.54 -25.92
N THR A 244 -2.67 12.28 -26.04
CA THR A 244 -3.46 11.76 -27.15
C THR A 244 -4.77 12.50 -27.32
N SER A 245 -5.49 12.74 -26.20
CA SER A 245 -6.67 13.61 -26.21
C SER A 245 -7.00 14.15 -24.81
N ILE A 246 -7.49 15.37 -24.79
CA ILE A 246 -8.02 16.06 -23.59
C ILE A 246 -9.51 16.28 -23.84
N VAL A 247 -10.33 15.96 -22.85
CA VAL A 247 -11.79 16.07 -22.97
C VAL A 247 -12.34 17.00 -21.91
N ASP A 248 -12.95 18.11 -22.33
CA ASP A 248 -13.81 19.00 -21.58
C ASP A 248 -13.37 19.28 -20.11
N PRO A 249 -12.15 19.76 -19.89
CA PRO A 249 -11.72 20.19 -18.56
C PRO A 249 -12.55 21.39 -18.10
N LEU A 250 -12.71 21.57 -16.78
CA LEU A 250 -13.49 22.67 -16.23
C LEU A 250 -12.89 24.04 -16.59
N PRO A 251 -13.73 25.09 -16.72
CA PRO A 251 -13.26 26.46 -16.93
C PRO A 251 -12.24 26.89 -15.88
N GLY A 252 -11.17 27.57 -16.32
CA GLY A 252 -10.07 28.00 -15.43
C GLY A 252 -8.94 26.97 -15.30
N SER A 253 -9.05 25.82 -15.93
CA SER A 253 -7.95 24.86 -16.04
C SER A 253 -6.81 25.40 -16.89
N GLU A 254 -5.57 25.14 -16.48
CA GLU A 254 -4.35 25.54 -17.17
C GLU A 254 -3.50 24.32 -17.51
N ILE A 255 -3.35 24.03 -18.81
CA ILE A 255 -2.53 22.90 -19.28
C ILE A 255 -1.46 23.46 -20.22
N ARG A 256 -0.19 23.35 -19.81
CA ARG A 256 0.95 23.87 -20.55
C ARG A 256 1.86 22.73 -20.99
N LYS A 257 2.20 22.69 -22.26
CA LYS A 257 3.25 21.80 -22.77
C LYS A 257 4.61 22.43 -22.55
N LEU A 258 5.55 21.65 -22.04
CA LEU A 258 6.96 22.03 -21.99
C LEU A 258 7.63 21.51 -23.26
N GLU A 259 8.35 22.39 -23.96
CA GLU A 259 9.24 22.00 -25.06
C GLU A 259 10.42 21.22 -24.45
N LYS A 260 10.83 20.14 -25.14
CA LYS A 260 12.00 19.35 -24.76
C LYS A 260 13.29 20.10 -24.99
#